data_78b8d9817bbc788d5b4fe5a9bdd8e85b
#
_entry.id   78b8d9817bbc788d5b4fe5a9bdd8e85b
#
_cell.length_a   1.000
_cell.length_b   1.000
_cell.length_c   1.000
_cell.angle_alpha   90.00
_cell.angle_beta   90.00
_cell.angle_gamma   90.00
#
_symmetry.space_group_name_H-M   'P 1'
#
loop_
_entity.id
_entity.type
_entity.pdbx_description
1 polymer ?
#
loop_
_entity_poly.entity_id
_entity_poly.type
_entity_poly.pdbx_seq_one_letter_code
_entity_poly.pdbx_strand_id
1 'polypeptide(L)'
;NQMKFNYALNFKNESQFVKSICSNIPDPPNYFIEAVNKNANGYKLFNELYDSLLSLNESQFTKYILDDSYCIIDTRSAENFARKHIKNSINFGLLGSFAISAGNLIDINKKILLVSDIGSEKESFIRLLRVGFDNIIGYLNTSIDSWEDDEYIDRINQITSIDLNISKNQDIIDVRTKSEYQTSHLKRSLNLPLYELNNSIKFLDRNKNYLIHCQTGYRSMIACSILKRNGFEITEIKDGFKGFLDNKSTEKYIV
;
A
#
# COMPACT_ATOMS: atom_id res chain seq x y z
N ASN A 1 -19.75 -31.48 -6.86
CA ASN A 1 -20.26 -30.89 -5.62
C ASN A 1 -20.48 -29.38 -5.65
N GLN A 2 -20.18 -28.70 -6.76
CA GLN A 2 -20.39 -27.27 -6.98
C GLN A 2 -21.85 -26.84 -6.77
N MET A 3 -22.82 -27.68 -7.16
CA MET A 3 -24.25 -27.37 -6.99
C MET A 3 -24.69 -27.15 -5.53
N LYS A 4 -23.93 -27.62 -4.54
CA LYS A 4 -24.25 -27.42 -3.12
C LYS A 4 -23.70 -26.12 -2.54
N PHE A 5 -22.62 -25.59 -3.11
CA PHE A 5 -21.86 -24.48 -2.52
C PHE A 5 -21.79 -23.25 -3.44
N ASN A 6 -22.02 -23.42 -4.74
CA ASN A 6 -21.97 -22.31 -5.68
C ASN A 6 -23.37 -21.70 -5.81
N TYR A 7 -23.56 -20.54 -5.18
CA TYR A 7 -24.83 -19.80 -5.21
C TYR A 7 -25.30 -19.49 -6.64
N ALA A 8 -24.36 -19.30 -7.59
CA ALA A 8 -24.66 -19.00 -8.99
C ALA A 8 -25.40 -20.13 -9.73
N LEU A 9 -25.36 -21.36 -9.21
CA LEU A 9 -26.06 -22.51 -9.77
C LEU A 9 -27.47 -22.74 -9.18
N ASN A 10 -27.90 -21.90 -8.23
CA ASN A 10 -29.16 -22.07 -7.51
C ASN A 10 -30.30 -21.15 -7.98
N PHE A 11 -30.13 -20.44 -9.11
CA PHE A 11 -31.15 -19.56 -9.66
C PHE A 11 -32.17 -20.32 -10.53
N LYS A 12 -33.46 -19.93 -10.43
CA LYS A 12 -34.56 -20.56 -11.14
C LYS A 12 -34.69 -20.08 -12.59
N ASN A 13 -34.15 -18.91 -12.91
CA ASN A 13 -34.21 -18.33 -14.25
C ASN A 13 -33.07 -17.35 -14.49
N GLU A 14 -32.81 -17.02 -15.75
CA GLU A 14 -31.76 -16.14 -16.23
C GLU A 14 -31.82 -14.73 -15.59
N SER A 15 -33.03 -14.16 -15.49
CA SER A 15 -33.22 -12.81 -14.93
C SER A 15 -32.76 -12.71 -13.46
N GLN A 16 -33.07 -13.72 -12.64
CA GLN A 16 -32.61 -13.78 -11.25
C GLN A 16 -31.10 -13.99 -11.18
N PHE A 17 -30.55 -14.84 -12.04
CA PHE A 17 -29.10 -15.05 -12.15
C PHE A 17 -28.39 -13.74 -12.48
N VAL A 18 -28.75 -13.07 -13.56
CA VAL A 18 -28.16 -11.80 -13.99
C VAL A 18 -28.27 -10.75 -12.90
N LYS A 19 -29.45 -10.56 -12.31
CA LYS A 19 -29.68 -9.61 -11.22
C LYS A 19 -28.76 -9.88 -10.02
N SER A 20 -28.59 -11.14 -9.63
CA SER A 20 -27.75 -11.50 -8.48
C SER A 20 -26.26 -11.35 -8.78
N ILE A 21 -25.81 -11.74 -9.96
CA ILE A 21 -24.39 -11.62 -10.35
C ILE A 21 -23.99 -10.16 -10.56
N CYS A 22 -24.90 -9.33 -11.12
CA CYS A 22 -24.61 -7.93 -11.41
C CYS A 22 -24.89 -6.98 -10.23
N SER A 23 -25.57 -7.42 -9.17
CA SER A 23 -26.01 -6.53 -8.09
C SER A 23 -24.91 -5.99 -7.17
N ASN A 24 -23.74 -6.61 -7.15
CA ASN A 24 -22.63 -6.26 -6.26
C ASN A 24 -21.27 -6.36 -6.96
N ILE A 25 -21.21 -5.96 -8.24
CA ILE A 25 -19.93 -5.87 -8.94
C ILE A 25 -19.15 -4.71 -8.32
N PRO A 26 -17.98 -4.96 -7.71
CA PRO A 26 -17.15 -3.89 -7.19
C PRO A 26 -16.64 -3.01 -8.33
N ASP A 27 -16.37 -1.74 -8.04
CA ASP A 27 -15.71 -0.86 -8.99
C ASP A 27 -14.39 -1.47 -9.44
N PRO A 28 -14.06 -1.38 -10.75
CA PRO A 28 -12.81 -1.90 -11.25
C PRO A 28 -11.63 -1.16 -10.60
N PRO A 29 -10.48 -1.86 -10.40
CA PRO A 29 -9.27 -1.20 -9.94
C PRO A 29 -8.86 -0.02 -10.83
N ASN A 30 -8.27 1.03 -10.27
CA ASN A 30 -7.90 2.24 -11.00
C ASN A 30 -7.01 1.97 -12.23
N TYR A 31 -6.14 0.97 -12.16
CA TYR A 31 -5.26 0.58 -13.27
C TYR A 31 -5.96 -0.23 -14.38
N PHE A 32 -7.20 -0.67 -14.17
CA PHE A 32 -7.86 -1.63 -15.08
C PHE A 32 -8.05 -1.07 -16.49
N ILE A 33 -8.49 0.17 -16.60
CA ILE A 33 -8.74 0.82 -17.92
C ILE A 33 -7.44 0.90 -18.71
N GLU A 34 -6.35 1.32 -18.06
CA GLU A 34 -5.04 1.40 -18.72
C GLU A 34 -4.48 0.03 -19.11
N ALA A 35 -4.68 -0.98 -18.26
CA ALA A 35 -4.30 -2.35 -18.60
C ALA A 35 -5.07 -2.88 -19.82
N VAL A 36 -6.37 -2.59 -19.92
CA VAL A 36 -7.19 -2.93 -21.10
C VAL A 36 -6.71 -2.19 -22.33
N ASN A 37 -6.43 -0.88 -22.23
CA ASN A 37 -5.92 -0.09 -23.34
C ASN A 37 -4.57 -0.61 -23.86
N LYS A 38 -3.65 -0.97 -22.96
CA LYS A 38 -2.35 -1.55 -23.32
C LYS A 38 -2.50 -2.91 -24.00
N ASN A 39 -3.40 -3.74 -23.52
CA ASN A 39 -3.70 -5.04 -24.16
C ASN A 39 -4.30 -4.87 -25.57
N ALA A 40 -5.10 -3.84 -25.79
CA ALA A 40 -5.73 -3.58 -27.10
C ALA A 40 -4.75 -2.92 -28.09
N ASN A 41 -3.89 -2.01 -27.63
CA ASN A 41 -3.02 -1.19 -28.50
C ASN A 41 -1.58 -1.72 -28.60
N GLY A 42 -1.24 -2.75 -27.83
CA GLY A 42 0.11 -3.28 -27.73
C GLY A 42 0.93 -2.62 -26.60
N TYR A 43 1.99 -3.28 -26.21
CA TYR A 43 2.92 -2.88 -25.17
C TYR A 43 4.36 -3.18 -25.60
N LYS A 44 5.33 -2.51 -24.95
CA LYS A 44 6.75 -2.75 -25.20
C LYS A 44 7.13 -4.16 -24.75
N LEU A 45 8.08 -4.77 -25.47
CA LEU A 45 8.55 -6.10 -25.10
C LEU A 45 9.27 -6.07 -23.74
N PHE A 46 9.12 -7.16 -22.99
CA PHE A 46 9.75 -7.30 -21.67
C PHE A 46 11.25 -7.03 -21.70
N ASN A 47 11.97 -7.61 -22.66
CA ASN A 47 13.41 -7.46 -22.75
C ASN A 47 13.81 -6.00 -23.01
N GLU A 48 13.10 -5.29 -23.89
CA GLU A 48 13.36 -3.87 -24.16
C GLU A 48 13.21 -3.02 -22.90
N LEU A 49 12.17 -3.27 -22.08
CA LEU A 49 11.94 -2.56 -20.84
C LEU A 49 12.96 -2.94 -19.76
N TYR A 50 13.31 -4.22 -19.66
CA TYR A 50 14.24 -4.70 -18.63
C TYR A 50 15.67 -4.25 -18.93
N ASP A 51 16.11 -4.31 -20.19
CA ASP A 51 17.45 -3.89 -20.62
C ASP A 51 17.64 -2.37 -20.53
N SER A 52 16.56 -1.59 -20.50
CA SER A 52 16.59 -0.14 -20.32
C SER A 52 16.65 0.31 -18.84
N LEU A 53 16.49 -0.61 -17.88
CA LEU A 53 16.53 -0.27 -16.46
C LEU A 53 17.91 0.21 -16.02
N LEU A 54 17.92 1.38 -15.36
CA LEU A 54 19.13 1.93 -14.77
C LEU A 54 19.43 1.25 -13.43
N SER A 55 20.63 0.69 -13.31
CA SER A 55 21.19 0.24 -12.03
C SER A 55 21.90 1.42 -11.37
N LEU A 56 21.30 1.99 -10.32
CA LEU A 56 21.71 3.26 -9.72
C LEU A 56 22.38 3.04 -8.37
N ASN A 57 23.57 3.61 -8.18
CA ASN A 57 24.17 3.73 -6.85
C ASN A 57 23.56 4.92 -6.07
N GLU A 58 23.93 5.09 -4.81
CA GLU A 58 23.40 6.13 -3.92
C GLU A 58 23.49 7.54 -4.54
N SER A 59 24.68 7.95 -4.98
CA SER A 59 24.92 9.28 -5.58
C SER A 59 24.10 9.54 -6.87
N GLN A 60 23.82 8.49 -7.62
CA GLN A 60 22.96 8.59 -8.80
C GLN A 60 21.48 8.68 -8.40
N PHE A 61 21.07 7.91 -7.38
CA PHE A 61 19.70 7.82 -6.92
C PHE A 61 19.22 9.11 -6.23
N THR A 62 20.12 9.80 -5.48
CA THR A 62 19.81 11.07 -4.79
C THR A 62 19.24 12.15 -5.71
N LYS A 63 19.65 12.16 -6.99
CA LYS A 63 19.18 13.13 -7.99
C LYS A 63 17.67 13.08 -8.24
N TYR A 64 17.01 12.00 -7.87
CA TYR A 64 15.61 11.76 -8.13
C TYR A 64 14.71 11.88 -6.89
N ILE A 65 15.29 11.92 -5.68
CA ILE A 65 14.52 11.81 -4.41
C ILE A 65 13.58 13.00 -4.21
N LEU A 66 14.01 14.18 -4.62
CA LEU A 66 13.24 15.44 -4.46
C LEU A 66 12.50 15.86 -5.73
N ASP A 67 12.55 15.05 -6.80
CA ASP A 67 11.84 15.32 -8.05
C ASP A 67 10.46 14.63 -8.03
N ASP A 68 9.41 15.42 -7.88
CA ASP A 68 8.02 14.95 -7.82
C ASP A 68 7.52 14.27 -9.10
N SER A 69 8.27 14.34 -10.21
CA SER A 69 7.97 13.60 -11.43
C SER A 69 8.21 12.09 -11.25
N TYR A 70 9.01 11.71 -10.26
CA TYR A 70 9.31 10.32 -9.91
C TYR A 70 8.49 9.86 -8.69
N CYS A 71 8.18 8.58 -8.68
CA CYS A 71 7.66 7.88 -7.52
C CYS A 71 8.62 6.78 -7.11
N ILE A 72 9.15 6.85 -5.90
CA ILE A 72 10.02 5.83 -5.35
C ILE A 72 9.13 4.78 -4.67
N ILE A 73 9.19 3.55 -5.16
CA ILE A 73 8.49 2.40 -4.60
C ILE A 73 9.50 1.53 -3.85
N ASP A 74 9.31 1.38 -2.54
CA ASP A 74 10.09 0.49 -1.70
C ASP A 74 9.33 -0.83 -1.50
N THR A 75 9.91 -1.93 -1.98
CA THR A 75 9.27 -3.26 -1.97
C THR A 75 9.73 -4.15 -0.82
N ARG A 76 10.58 -3.62 0.07
CA ARG A 76 11.04 -4.32 1.27
C ARG A 76 9.90 -4.53 2.27
N SER A 77 10.14 -5.33 3.29
CA SER A 77 9.16 -5.56 4.36
C SER A 77 8.77 -4.26 5.07
N ALA A 78 7.57 -4.21 5.63
CA ALA A 78 7.09 -3.07 6.43
C ALA A 78 8.04 -2.75 7.60
N GLU A 79 8.62 -3.76 8.23
CA GLU A 79 9.57 -3.60 9.33
C GLU A 79 10.88 -2.94 8.87
N ASN A 80 11.47 -3.42 7.76
CA ASN A 80 12.68 -2.84 7.19
C ASN A 80 12.44 -1.40 6.72
N PHE A 81 11.30 -1.15 6.11
CA PHE A 81 10.90 0.20 5.70
C PHE A 81 10.74 1.15 6.90
N ALA A 82 10.03 0.73 7.94
CA ALA A 82 9.82 1.56 9.13
C ALA A 82 11.15 1.94 9.79
N ARG A 83 12.08 0.99 9.85
CA ARG A 83 13.40 1.20 10.47
C ARG A 83 14.25 2.21 9.71
N LYS A 84 14.25 2.14 8.38
CA LYS A 84 15.08 3.01 7.51
C LYS A 84 14.57 2.95 6.07
N HIS A 85 14.19 4.10 5.51
CA HIS A 85 13.77 4.20 4.11
C HIS A 85 14.19 5.53 3.49
N ILE A 86 14.18 5.60 2.17
CA ILE A 86 14.44 6.85 1.44
C ILE A 86 13.23 7.78 1.62
N LYS A 87 13.49 9.06 1.93
CA LYS A 87 12.44 10.09 1.99
C LYS A 87 11.56 10.07 0.76
N ASN A 88 10.28 10.35 0.95
CA ASN A 88 9.26 10.37 -0.09
C ASN A 88 8.98 9.03 -0.78
N SER A 89 9.62 7.93 -0.38
CA SER A 89 9.29 6.60 -0.89
C SER A 89 7.98 6.08 -0.30
N ILE A 90 7.28 5.24 -1.07
CA ILE A 90 6.05 4.58 -0.65
C ILE A 90 6.34 3.08 -0.53
N ASN A 91 6.00 2.51 0.62
CA ASN A 91 6.18 1.08 0.83
C ASN A 91 5.04 0.27 0.23
N PHE A 92 5.39 -0.68 -0.60
CA PHE A 92 4.52 -1.74 -1.07
C PHE A 92 5.26 -3.07 -0.94
N GLY A 93 5.24 -3.66 0.24
CA GLY A 93 5.98 -4.90 0.52
C GLY A 93 5.67 -6.02 -0.49
N LEU A 94 6.73 -6.63 -1.03
CA LEU A 94 6.64 -7.59 -2.13
C LEU A 94 5.79 -8.84 -1.78
N LEU A 95 5.78 -9.25 -0.51
CA LEU A 95 5.04 -10.44 -0.06
C LEU A 95 3.53 -10.24 0.10
N GLY A 96 3.02 -9.02 -0.05
CA GLY A 96 1.59 -8.70 0.06
C GLY A 96 0.89 -8.51 -1.29
N SER A 97 -0.19 -7.72 -1.26
CA SER A 97 -0.94 -7.31 -2.45
C SER A 97 -0.19 -6.22 -3.25
N PHE A 98 1.12 -6.35 -3.37
CA PHE A 98 2.06 -5.35 -3.89
C PHE A 98 1.57 -4.66 -5.16
N ALA A 99 1.49 -5.39 -6.27
CA ALA A 99 1.17 -4.81 -7.58
C ALA A 99 -0.25 -4.22 -7.63
N ILE A 100 -1.22 -4.90 -7.01
CA ILE A 100 -2.61 -4.43 -6.93
C ILE A 100 -2.68 -3.13 -6.11
N SER A 101 -1.98 -3.07 -4.98
CA SER A 101 -1.98 -1.87 -4.13
C SER A 101 -1.29 -0.69 -4.83
N ALA A 102 -0.15 -0.93 -5.48
CA ALA A 102 0.53 0.09 -6.27
C ALA A 102 -0.36 0.61 -7.40
N GLY A 103 -0.99 -0.30 -8.18
CA GLY A 103 -1.86 0.07 -9.28
C GLY A 103 -3.12 0.86 -8.87
N ASN A 104 -3.63 0.67 -7.64
CA ASN A 104 -4.76 1.45 -7.14
C ASN A 104 -4.37 2.82 -6.58
N LEU A 105 -3.13 2.99 -6.10
CA LEU A 105 -2.72 4.16 -5.32
C LEU A 105 -1.76 5.09 -6.06
N ILE A 106 -1.04 4.58 -7.05
CA ILE A 106 -0.06 5.34 -7.84
C ILE A 106 -0.59 5.58 -9.23
N ASP A 107 -0.39 6.78 -9.74
CA ASP A 107 -0.66 7.09 -11.15
C ASP A 107 0.26 6.25 -12.03
N ILE A 108 -0.34 5.46 -12.92
CA ILE A 108 0.36 4.52 -13.80
C ILE A 108 1.36 5.20 -14.76
N ASN A 109 1.19 6.51 -15.00
CA ASN A 109 2.06 7.30 -15.87
C ASN A 109 3.29 7.87 -15.14
N LYS A 110 3.36 7.73 -13.81
CA LYS A 110 4.52 8.18 -13.03
C LYS A 110 5.78 7.41 -13.44
N LYS A 111 6.90 8.12 -13.46
CA LYS A 111 8.23 7.49 -13.55
C LYS A 111 8.53 6.80 -12.23
N ILE A 112 8.81 5.51 -12.28
CA ILE A 112 9.05 4.69 -11.09
C ILE A 112 10.53 4.45 -10.88
N LEU A 113 10.97 4.58 -9.64
CA LEU A 113 12.26 4.09 -9.16
C LEU A 113 12.03 3.04 -8.08
N LEU A 114 12.78 1.96 -8.13
CA LEU A 114 12.62 0.84 -7.21
C LEU A 114 13.68 0.83 -6.12
N VAL A 115 13.24 0.51 -4.92
CA VAL A 115 14.07 0.10 -3.79
C VAL A 115 13.60 -1.28 -3.38
N SER A 116 14.51 -2.26 -3.37
CA SER A 116 14.19 -3.65 -3.09
C SER A 116 15.25 -4.28 -2.20
N ASP A 117 14.94 -5.41 -1.58
CA ASP A 117 16.00 -6.27 -1.05
C ASP A 117 16.86 -6.76 -2.23
N ILE A 118 18.17 -6.81 -2.05
CA ILE A 118 19.12 -7.19 -3.11
C ILE A 118 18.74 -8.55 -3.70
N GLY A 119 18.59 -8.61 -5.01
CA GLY A 119 18.16 -9.79 -5.76
C GLY A 119 16.64 -9.89 -5.99
N SER A 120 15.83 -8.97 -5.42
CA SER A 120 14.38 -8.93 -5.61
C SER A 120 13.91 -7.88 -6.63
N GLU A 121 14.84 -7.15 -7.23
CA GLU A 121 14.57 -6.04 -8.17
C GLU A 121 13.81 -6.53 -9.40
N LYS A 122 14.26 -7.66 -9.97
CA LYS A 122 13.62 -8.27 -11.14
C LYS A 122 12.19 -8.72 -10.85
N GLU A 123 11.93 -9.32 -9.70
CA GLU A 123 10.59 -9.72 -9.32
C GLU A 123 9.69 -8.50 -9.12
N SER A 124 10.18 -7.47 -8.44
CA SER A 124 9.48 -6.21 -8.24
C SER A 124 9.09 -5.57 -9.57
N PHE A 125 10.03 -5.50 -10.50
CA PHE A 125 9.81 -5.00 -11.86
C PHE A 125 8.72 -5.79 -12.61
N ILE A 126 8.84 -7.13 -12.66
CA ILE A 126 7.87 -7.99 -13.35
C ILE A 126 6.47 -7.81 -12.78
N ARG A 127 6.33 -7.72 -11.46
CA ARG A 127 5.02 -7.60 -10.83
C ARG A 127 4.37 -6.26 -11.09
N LEU A 128 5.13 -5.17 -11.20
CA LEU A 128 4.61 -3.86 -11.61
C LEU A 128 4.18 -3.85 -13.08
N LEU A 129 4.96 -4.47 -13.98
CA LEU A 129 4.56 -4.60 -15.38
C LEU A 129 3.21 -5.30 -15.55
N ARG A 130 2.91 -6.32 -14.73
CA ARG A 130 1.63 -7.06 -14.78
C ARG A 130 0.39 -6.21 -14.52
N VAL A 131 0.54 -5.08 -13.84
CA VAL A 131 -0.54 -4.12 -13.61
C VAL A 131 -0.40 -2.84 -14.42
N GLY A 132 0.50 -2.85 -15.41
CA GLY A 132 0.60 -1.84 -16.45
C GLY A 132 1.63 -0.73 -16.21
N PHE A 133 2.45 -0.79 -15.16
CA PHE A 133 3.58 0.14 -14.99
C PHE A 133 4.71 -0.22 -15.94
N ASP A 134 4.89 0.51 -17.02
CA ASP A 134 5.97 0.34 -18.00
C ASP A 134 6.98 1.51 -18.00
N ASN A 135 6.76 2.50 -17.14
CA ASN A 135 7.64 3.66 -16.99
C ASN A 135 8.55 3.49 -15.75
N ILE A 136 9.16 2.32 -15.62
CA ILE A 136 10.11 2.01 -14.55
C ILE A 136 11.50 2.39 -15.04
N ILE A 137 12.09 3.41 -14.42
CA ILE A 137 13.33 4.04 -14.90
C ILE A 137 14.57 3.28 -14.41
N GLY A 138 14.54 2.79 -13.17
CA GLY A 138 15.67 2.10 -12.59
C GLY A 138 15.44 1.64 -11.16
N TYR A 139 16.49 1.13 -10.54
CA TYR A 139 16.48 0.63 -9.19
C TYR A 139 17.76 1.00 -8.44
N LEU A 140 17.66 1.09 -7.10
CA LEU A 140 18.81 1.23 -6.23
C LEU A 140 19.57 -0.12 -6.19
N ASN A 141 20.85 -0.11 -6.53
CA ASN A 141 21.68 -1.32 -6.61
C ASN A 141 22.50 -1.60 -5.33
N THR A 142 22.29 -0.78 -4.28
CA THR A 142 22.94 -0.94 -2.98
C THR A 142 21.88 -1.14 -1.88
N SER A 143 22.31 -1.68 -0.74
CA SER A 143 21.42 -1.79 0.42
C SER A 143 21.15 -0.43 1.02
N ILE A 144 19.89 -0.18 1.42
CA ILE A 144 19.54 1.00 2.23
C ILE A 144 20.31 1.03 3.56
N ASP A 145 20.68 -0.12 4.09
CA ASP A 145 21.40 -0.18 5.37
C ASP A 145 22.80 0.44 5.26
N SER A 146 23.43 0.38 4.09
CA SER A 146 24.73 1.03 3.82
C SER A 146 24.64 2.54 3.54
N TRP A 147 23.45 3.08 3.36
CA TRP A 147 23.26 4.50 3.07
C TRP A 147 23.60 5.35 4.30
N GLU A 148 24.61 6.18 4.21
CA GLU A 148 25.13 6.97 5.35
C GLU A 148 24.53 8.38 5.44
N ASP A 149 24.00 8.91 4.33
CA ASP A 149 23.47 10.27 4.28
C ASP A 149 22.06 10.35 4.88
N ASP A 150 21.97 10.78 6.13
CA ASP A 150 20.70 10.96 6.85
C ASP A 150 19.81 12.06 6.24
N GLU A 151 20.33 12.93 5.37
CA GLU A 151 19.52 13.95 4.69
C GLU A 151 18.40 13.33 3.85
N TYR A 152 18.67 12.17 3.24
CA TYR A 152 17.72 11.47 2.36
C TYR A 152 17.02 10.28 3.04
N ILE A 153 17.25 10.07 4.31
CA ILE A 153 16.69 8.94 5.06
C ILE A 153 15.58 9.42 5.99
N ASP A 154 14.56 8.57 6.13
CA ASP A 154 13.46 8.76 7.08
C ASP A 154 13.10 7.44 7.78
N ARG A 155 12.24 7.53 8.80
CA ARG A 155 11.79 6.41 9.63
C ARG A 155 10.31 6.57 9.95
N ILE A 156 9.62 5.47 10.22
CA ILE A 156 8.25 5.47 10.74
C ILE A 156 8.25 4.89 12.15
N ASN A 157 7.73 5.66 13.08
CA ASN A 157 7.54 5.19 14.45
C ASN A 157 6.51 4.05 14.48
N GLN A 158 6.83 3.00 15.23
CA GLN A 158 5.95 1.86 15.42
C GLN A 158 5.69 1.60 16.90
N ILE A 159 4.46 1.26 17.22
CA ILE A 159 4.04 0.72 18.52
C ILE A 159 3.30 -0.58 18.32
N THR A 160 3.08 -1.33 19.38
CA THR A 160 2.17 -2.48 19.38
C THR A 160 0.81 -2.12 19.99
N SER A 161 -0.19 -2.95 19.77
CA SER A 161 -1.51 -2.80 20.38
C SER A 161 -1.47 -2.78 21.92
N ILE A 162 -0.49 -3.47 22.51
CA ILE A 162 -0.29 -3.52 23.98
C ILE A 162 0.22 -2.17 24.51
N ASP A 163 1.07 -1.49 23.74
CA ASP A 163 1.66 -0.21 24.12
C ASP A 163 0.66 0.95 24.03
N LEU A 164 -0.49 0.69 23.36
CA LEU A 164 -1.48 1.72 23.12
C LEU A 164 -2.27 2.05 24.39
N ASN A 165 -2.20 3.30 24.81
CA ASN A 165 -3.06 3.85 25.85
C ASN A 165 -4.16 4.73 25.24
N ILE A 166 -5.30 4.11 24.87
CA ILE A 166 -6.45 4.80 24.26
C ILE A 166 -7.10 5.86 25.20
N SER A 167 -6.73 5.92 26.48
CA SER A 167 -7.22 6.96 27.41
C SER A 167 -6.67 8.35 27.07
N LYS A 168 -5.57 8.46 26.35
CA LYS A 168 -5.08 9.72 25.79
C LYS A 168 -5.89 10.05 24.55
N ASN A 169 -6.21 11.32 24.33
CA ASN A 169 -6.91 11.82 23.13
C ASN A 169 -6.02 11.65 21.88
N GLN A 170 -5.91 10.43 21.39
CA GLN A 170 -5.15 10.07 20.19
C GLN A 170 -6.11 9.86 19.03
N ASP A 171 -5.79 10.46 17.89
CA ASP A 171 -6.56 10.29 16.66
C ASP A 171 -6.10 8.99 15.97
N ILE A 172 -6.95 7.97 15.99
CA ILE A 172 -6.67 6.64 15.42
C ILE A 172 -7.35 6.54 14.06
N ILE A 173 -6.61 6.13 13.04
CA ILE A 173 -7.14 5.87 11.69
C ILE A 173 -7.05 4.37 11.39
N ASP A 174 -8.20 3.78 11.08
CA ASP A 174 -8.34 2.41 10.59
C ASP A 174 -8.42 2.43 9.07
N VAL A 175 -7.37 1.91 8.40
CA VAL A 175 -7.31 1.87 6.93
C VAL A 175 -7.85 0.58 6.32
N ARG A 176 -8.57 -0.23 7.11
CA ARG A 176 -9.31 -1.40 6.61
C ARG A 176 -10.51 -0.96 5.77
N THR A 177 -11.10 -1.90 5.06
CA THR A 177 -12.33 -1.66 4.30
C THR A 177 -13.48 -1.27 5.21
N LYS A 178 -14.48 -0.57 4.66
CA LYS A 178 -15.72 -0.21 5.38
C LYS A 178 -16.41 -1.43 5.97
N SER A 179 -16.41 -2.54 5.25
CA SER A 179 -17.03 -3.80 5.72
C SER A 179 -16.30 -4.40 6.92
N GLU A 180 -14.95 -4.42 6.90
CA GLU A 180 -14.15 -4.86 8.05
C GLU A 180 -14.42 -3.98 9.28
N TYR A 181 -14.43 -2.66 9.08
CA TYR A 181 -14.68 -1.69 10.13
C TYR A 181 -16.08 -1.83 10.73
N GLN A 182 -17.13 -1.99 9.91
CA GLN A 182 -18.52 -2.17 10.36
C GLN A 182 -18.73 -3.45 11.15
N THR A 183 -17.93 -4.49 10.86
CA THR A 183 -18.01 -5.76 11.59
C THR A 183 -17.46 -5.62 13.01
N SER A 184 -16.34 -4.96 13.18
CA SER A 184 -15.70 -4.67 14.47
C SER A 184 -14.54 -3.69 14.27
N HIS A 185 -14.38 -2.74 15.18
CA HIS A 185 -13.33 -1.71 15.09
C HIS A 185 -12.90 -1.20 16.47
N LEU A 186 -11.83 -0.38 16.52
CA LEU A 186 -11.41 0.28 17.75
C LEU A 186 -12.34 1.46 18.05
N LYS A 187 -12.76 1.57 19.31
CA LYS A 187 -13.47 2.74 19.80
C LYS A 187 -12.74 4.02 19.42
N ARG A 188 -13.49 5.01 18.90
CA ARG A 188 -12.97 6.33 18.52
C ARG A 188 -12.01 6.32 17.32
N SER A 189 -11.82 5.20 16.61
CA SER A 189 -11.08 5.21 15.36
C SER A 189 -11.93 5.80 14.23
N LEU A 190 -11.27 6.52 13.32
CA LEU A 190 -11.83 7.00 12.07
C LEU A 190 -11.51 6.00 10.97
N ASN A 191 -12.52 5.51 10.25
CA ASN A 191 -12.28 4.66 9.10
C ASN A 191 -11.94 5.48 7.85
N LEU A 192 -10.73 5.32 7.35
CA LEU A 192 -10.26 5.85 6.07
C LEU A 192 -9.67 4.70 5.26
N PRO A 193 -10.46 3.96 4.47
CA PRO A 193 -9.97 2.83 3.71
C PRO A 193 -8.77 3.19 2.83
N LEU A 194 -7.75 2.33 2.80
CA LEU A 194 -6.48 2.59 2.12
C LEU A 194 -6.66 3.13 0.69
N TYR A 195 -7.56 2.53 -0.10
CA TYR A 195 -7.76 2.95 -1.49
C TYR A 195 -8.57 4.25 -1.66
N GLU A 196 -9.16 4.77 -0.58
CA GLU A 196 -9.81 6.08 -0.54
C GLU A 196 -8.88 7.17 0.04
N LEU A 197 -7.69 6.79 0.52
CA LEU A 197 -6.79 7.66 1.29
C LEU A 197 -6.39 8.91 0.50
N ASN A 198 -5.97 8.76 -0.76
CA ASN A 198 -5.55 9.89 -1.59
C ASN A 198 -6.62 10.98 -1.74
N ASN A 199 -7.90 10.59 -1.74
CA ASN A 199 -9.03 11.52 -1.81
C ASN A 199 -9.38 12.14 -0.45
N SER A 200 -9.06 11.43 0.64
CA SER A 200 -9.45 11.78 2.00
C SER A 200 -8.39 12.55 2.77
N ILE A 201 -7.12 12.46 2.35
CA ILE A 201 -5.97 13.08 3.02
C ILE A 201 -6.12 14.59 3.21
N LYS A 202 -6.80 15.28 2.30
CA LYS A 202 -7.06 16.72 2.36
C LYS A 202 -7.97 17.16 3.52
N PHE A 203 -8.67 16.23 4.14
CA PHE A 203 -9.55 16.48 5.28
C PHE A 203 -8.87 16.23 6.63
N LEU A 204 -7.64 15.71 6.63
CA LEU A 204 -6.86 15.49 7.84
C LEU A 204 -6.15 16.77 8.28
N ASP A 205 -6.08 16.97 9.59
CA ASP A 205 -5.36 18.10 10.20
C ASP A 205 -3.86 17.78 10.29
N ARG A 206 -3.02 18.57 9.62
CA ARG A 206 -1.55 18.39 9.59
C ARG A 206 -0.87 18.65 10.94
N ASN A 207 -1.55 19.31 11.88
CA ASN A 207 -1.00 19.59 13.22
C ASN A 207 -1.21 18.44 14.21
N LYS A 208 -1.85 17.35 13.77
CA LYS A 208 -2.12 16.18 14.59
C LYS A 208 -1.16 15.04 14.30
N ASN A 209 -0.89 14.25 15.32
CA ASN A 209 -0.22 12.96 15.18
C ASN A 209 -1.26 11.85 15.12
N TYR A 210 -1.24 11.06 14.05
CA TYR A 210 -2.20 9.99 13.83
C TYR A 210 -1.59 8.62 14.12
N LEU A 211 -2.36 7.78 14.81
CA LEU A 211 -2.05 6.36 14.95
C LEU A 211 -2.74 5.59 13.83
N ILE A 212 -1.98 4.88 13.03
CA ILE A 212 -2.49 4.19 11.84
C ILE A 212 -2.45 2.69 12.05
N HIS A 213 -3.55 2.00 11.78
CA HIS A 213 -3.58 0.54 11.76
C HIS A 213 -4.40 -0.02 10.61
N CYS A 214 -4.13 -1.28 10.30
CA CYS A 214 -4.99 -2.13 9.48
C CYS A 214 -5.26 -3.46 10.20
N GLN A 215 -5.40 -4.57 9.48
CA GLN A 215 -5.59 -5.88 10.11
C GLN A 215 -4.28 -6.45 10.70
N THR A 216 -3.14 -6.34 9.99
CA THR A 216 -1.89 -7.03 10.33
C THR A 216 -0.60 -6.27 10.00
N GLY A 217 -0.66 -4.95 9.74
CA GLY A 217 0.52 -4.11 9.46
C GLY A 217 0.80 -3.81 7.98
N TYR A 218 0.37 -4.63 7.02
CA TYR A 218 0.69 -4.43 5.59
C TYR A 218 0.07 -3.15 4.99
N ARG A 219 -1.27 -3.01 5.06
CA ARG A 219 -1.99 -1.84 4.52
C ARG A 219 -1.68 -0.56 5.31
N SER A 220 -1.46 -0.67 6.62
CA SER A 220 -1.10 0.46 7.46
C SER A 220 0.25 1.05 7.10
N MET A 221 1.27 0.23 6.76
CA MET A 221 2.56 0.73 6.33
C MET A 221 2.47 1.50 5.00
N ILE A 222 1.67 1.00 4.05
CA ILE A 222 1.38 1.74 2.80
C ILE A 222 0.75 3.11 3.14
N ALA A 223 -0.27 3.13 4.00
CA ALA A 223 -0.93 4.37 4.41
C ALA A 223 0.04 5.32 5.13
N CYS A 224 0.85 4.81 6.06
CA CYS A 224 1.88 5.57 6.77
C CYS A 224 2.86 6.22 5.79
N SER A 225 3.37 5.48 4.82
CA SER A 225 4.31 6.02 3.83
C SER A 225 3.70 7.13 2.97
N ILE A 226 2.42 6.97 2.56
CA ILE A 226 1.70 8.01 1.83
C ILE A 226 1.46 9.25 2.70
N LEU A 227 1.02 9.08 3.95
CA LEU A 227 0.78 10.19 4.87
C LEU A 227 2.09 10.92 5.21
N LYS A 228 3.17 10.18 5.49
CA LYS A 228 4.50 10.75 5.77
C LYS A 228 5.01 11.58 4.60
N ARG A 229 4.92 11.07 3.37
CA ARG A 229 5.25 11.80 2.14
C ARG A 229 4.46 13.10 1.99
N ASN A 230 3.22 13.15 2.51
CA ASN A 230 2.37 14.33 2.51
C ASN A 230 2.56 15.25 3.73
N GLY A 231 3.59 15.00 4.55
CA GLY A 231 3.99 15.86 5.68
C GLY A 231 3.15 15.69 6.94
N PHE A 232 2.53 14.51 7.14
CA PHE A 232 1.82 14.19 8.37
C PHE A 232 2.74 13.52 9.40
N GLU A 233 2.54 13.84 10.66
CA GLU A 233 3.11 13.09 11.76
C GLU A 233 2.26 11.85 12.04
N ILE A 234 2.90 10.68 11.99
CA ILE A 234 2.20 9.39 12.09
C ILE A 234 3.00 8.39 12.93
N THR A 235 2.28 7.45 13.53
CA THR A 235 2.85 6.27 14.19
C THR A 235 2.03 5.05 13.78
N GLU A 236 2.69 3.97 13.38
CA GLU A 236 2.01 2.74 13.02
C GLU A 236 1.74 1.86 14.24
N ILE A 237 0.54 1.28 14.32
CA ILE A 237 0.26 0.14 15.21
C ILE A 237 0.54 -1.14 14.40
N LYS A 238 1.76 -1.67 14.52
CA LYS A 238 2.34 -2.66 13.60
C LYS A 238 1.66 -4.03 13.60
N ASP A 239 1.12 -4.47 14.74
CA ASP A 239 0.36 -5.72 14.88
C ASP A 239 -1.10 -5.57 14.46
N GLY A 240 -1.54 -4.34 14.18
CA GLY A 240 -2.85 -4.00 13.64
C GLY A 240 -4.02 -4.42 14.53
N PHE A 241 -5.20 -4.52 13.94
CA PHE A 241 -6.42 -4.92 14.67
C PHE A 241 -6.32 -6.34 15.24
N LYS A 242 -5.56 -7.22 14.58
CA LYS A 242 -5.31 -8.57 15.08
C LYS A 242 -4.64 -8.54 16.45
N GLY A 243 -3.66 -7.67 16.68
CA GLY A 243 -3.01 -7.53 17.98
C GLY A 243 -3.97 -7.23 19.13
N PHE A 244 -5.01 -6.42 18.86
CA PHE A 244 -6.06 -6.13 19.84
C PHE A 244 -6.98 -7.33 20.11
N LEU A 245 -7.26 -8.16 19.10
CA LEU A 245 -8.06 -9.38 19.26
C LEU A 245 -7.29 -10.47 20.01
N ASP A 246 -5.99 -10.59 19.78
CA ASP A 246 -5.15 -11.62 20.39
C ASP A 246 -4.84 -11.32 21.87
N ASN A 247 -5.10 -10.10 22.35
CA ASN A 247 -4.78 -9.69 23.71
C ASN A 247 -6.04 -9.30 24.51
N LYS A 248 -6.41 -10.10 25.49
CA LYS A 248 -7.55 -9.86 26.37
C LYS A 248 -7.55 -8.50 27.08
N SER A 249 -6.38 -7.93 27.37
CA SER A 249 -6.29 -6.62 28.03
C SER A 249 -6.73 -5.46 27.14
N THR A 250 -6.71 -5.65 25.83
CA THR A 250 -7.06 -4.65 24.81
C THR A 250 -8.49 -4.84 24.27
N GLU A 251 -9.14 -5.96 24.54
CA GLU A 251 -10.51 -6.27 24.08
C GLU A 251 -11.53 -5.19 24.46
N LYS A 252 -11.34 -4.54 25.62
CA LYS A 252 -12.17 -3.40 26.08
C LYS A 252 -12.19 -2.20 25.12
N TYR A 253 -11.26 -2.14 24.17
CA TYR A 253 -11.17 -1.07 23.19
C TYR A 253 -11.90 -1.36 21.87
N ILE A 254 -12.45 -2.57 21.73
CA ILE A 254 -13.16 -3.04 20.53
C ILE A 254 -14.66 -2.79 20.66
N VAL A 255 -15.31 -2.46 19.56
CA VAL A 255 -16.77 -2.36 19.38
C VAL A 255 -17.19 -3.07 18.11
#